data_0c214cd14eebc37bdd9eb8ba0e8dab16
#
_entry.id   0c214cd14eebc37bdd9eb8ba0e8dab16
#
_cell.length_a   1.000
_cell.length_b   1.000
_cell.length_c   1.000
_cell.angle_alpha   90.00
_cell.angle_beta   90.00
_cell.angle_gamma   90.00
#
_symmetry.space_group_name_H-M   'P 1'
#
loop_
_entity.id
_entity.type
_entity.pdbx_description
1 polymer ?
#
loop_
_entity_poly.entity_id
_entity_poly.type
_entity_poly.pdbx_seq_one_letter_code
_entity_poly.pdbx_strand_id
1 'polypeptide(L)'
;MSARTVTTQAALDAALAEHVDIIDINSPRGVWLTISDSGSATVRAWGSATVEASKWVAVHLFSARATVSGGVVIDVSALDLDDLDTWAEYHGATVTDGALTAYKAVGDDWQTDRKGWVYAPGATVTADDWDAKPECGGGLHLCLTPRKSRVYYSRATRYVECLIDVTEAVVVDRDKVKARSVRVVREVTIDGEPVTA
;
A
#
# COMPACT_ATOMS: atom_id res chain seq x y z
N MET A 1 5.49 -7.97 -2.20
CA MET A 1 5.79 -6.64 -2.76
C MET A 1 6.83 -6.00 -1.86
N SER A 2 8.02 -5.72 -2.40
CA SER A 2 9.13 -5.09 -1.67
C SER A 2 9.18 -3.60 -1.99
N ALA A 3 9.45 -2.75 -0.99
CA ALA A 3 9.61 -1.31 -1.20
C ALA A 3 10.98 -0.85 -0.67
N ARG A 4 11.64 0.06 -1.40
CA ARG A 4 12.93 0.60 -1.00
C ARG A 4 13.03 2.09 -1.28
N THR A 5 13.45 2.85 -0.28
CA THR A 5 13.80 4.26 -0.46
C THR A 5 15.27 4.38 -0.89
N VAL A 6 15.51 5.14 -1.95
CA VAL A 6 16.83 5.37 -2.51
C VAL A 6 17.15 6.87 -2.58
N THR A 7 18.38 7.23 -2.29
CA THR A 7 18.87 8.62 -2.28
C THR A 7 20.08 8.82 -3.17
N THR A 8 20.64 7.74 -3.72
CA THR A 8 21.86 7.74 -4.56
C THR A 8 21.66 6.86 -5.78
N GLN A 9 22.43 7.10 -6.85
CA GLN A 9 22.40 6.27 -8.05
C GLN A 9 22.73 4.80 -7.75
N ALA A 10 23.77 4.56 -6.97
CA ALA A 10 24.17 3.19 -6.61
C ALA A 10 23.04 2.42 -5.87
N ALA A 11 22.29 3.10 -4.99
CA ALA A 11 21.16 2.48 -4.31
C ALA A 11 19.98 2.20 -5.27
N LEU A 12 19.75 3.09 -6.25
CA LEU A 12 18.75 2.90 -7.30
C LEU A 12 19.11 1.70 -8.18
N ASP A 13 20.36 1.63 -8.66
CA ASP A 13 20.85 0.54 -9.50
C ASP A 13 20.74 -0.82 -8.79
N ALA A 14 21.09 -0.86 -7.50
CA ALA A 14 20.92 -2.05 -6.68
C ALA A 14 19.45 -2.47 -6.52
N ALA A 15 18.55 -1.52 -6.28
CA ALA A 15 17.12 -1.79 -6.16
C ALA A 15 16.53 -2.35 -7.45
N LEU A 16 16.93 -1.83 -8.59
CA LEU A 16 16.54 -2.33 -9.92
C LEU A 16 17.06 -3.75 -10.18
N ALA A 17 18.35 -4.00 -9.88
CA ALA A 17 18.98 -5.31 -10.06
C ALA A 17 18.35 -6.40 -9.16
N GLU A 18 17.88 -6.01 -7.97
CA GLU A 18 17.19 -6.89 -7.02
C GLU A 18 15.68 -7.04 -7.30
N HIS A 19 15.18 -6.44 -8.38
CA HIS A 19 13.75 -6.47 -8.77
C HIS A 19 12.81 -6.01 -7.66
N VAL A 20 13.17 -4.90 -7.00
CA VAL A 20 12.31 -4.28 -5.98
C VAL A 20 11.01 -3.77 -6.62
N ASP A 21 9.86 -4.11 -6.06
CA ASP A 21 8.55 -3.80 -6.66
C ASP A 21 8.23 -2.30 -6.65
N ILE A 22 8.64 -1.60 -5.58
CA ILE A 22 8.40 -0.17 -5.41
C ILE A 22 9.71 0.53 -5.06
N ILE A 23 10.09 1.53 -5.84
CA ILE A 23 11.30 2.32 -5.62
C ILE A 23 10.90 3.76 -5.32
N ASP A 24 11.12 4.17 -4.07
CA ASP A 24 10.89 5.53 -3.60
C ASP A 24 12.19 6.36 -3.75
N ILE A 25 12.23 7.25 -4.74
CA ILE A 25 13.35 8.15 -4.95
C ILE A 25 13.16 9.40 -4.09
N ASN A 26 14.09 9.62 -3.15
CA ASN A 26 14.12 10.81 -2.31
C ASN A 26 15.55 11.39 -2.26
N SER A 27 16.11 11.67 -3.45
CA SER A 27 17.44 12.24 -3.56
C SER A 27 17.48 13.68 -3.04
N PRO A 28 18.63 14.13 -2.51
CA PRO A 28 18.81 15.53 -2.16
C PRO A 28 18.62 16.44 -3.38
N ARG A 29 18.22 17.69 -3.13
CA ARG A 29 18.03 18.68 -4.20
C ARG A 29 19.27 18.81 -5.06
N GLY A 30 19.11 18.71 -6.37
CA GLY A 30 20.20 18.83 -7.35
C GLY A 30 21.03 17.54 -7.53
N VAL A 31 20.73 16.47 -6.81
CA VAL A 31 21.31 15.14 -7.06
C VAL A 31 20.39 14.40 -8.02
N TRP A 32 20.79 14.35 -9.28
CA TRP A 32 20.04 13.64 -10.33
C TRP A 32 20.26 12.14 -10.25
N LEU A 33 19.15 11.38 -10.25
CA LEU A 33 19.17 9.94 -10.42
C LEU A 33 18.59 9.59 -11.80
N THR A 34 19.32 8.76 -12.55
CA THR A 34 18.95 8.36 -13.91
C THR A 34 18.38 6.97 -13.91
N ILE A 35 17.24 6.76 -14.55
CA ILE A 35 16.60 5.47 -14.70
C ILE A 35 16.26 5.21 -16.18
N SER A 36 16.91 4.21 -16.76
CA SER A 36 16.75 3.85 -18.17
C SER A 36 15.65 2.84 -18.40
N ASP A 37 15.46 1.93 -17.43
CA ASP A 37 14.44 0.90 -17.44
C ASP A 37 14.05 0.59 -15.98
N SER A 38 12.76 0.58 -15.70
CA SER A 38 12.23 0.23 -14.38
C SER A 38 11.80 -1.24 -14.28
N GLY A 39 11.82 -1.99 -15.38
CA GLY A 39 11.23 -3.33 -15.42
C GLY A 39 9.77 -3.28 -14.98
N SER A 40 9.43 -4.07 -13.97
CA SER A 40 8.11 -4.09 -13.34
C SER A 40 7.98 -3.17 -12.12
N ALA A 41 9.03 -2.43 -11.76
CA ALA A 41 9.01 -1.58 -10.58
C ALA A 41 8.13 -0.34 -10.77
N THR A 42 7.37 0.00 -9.74
CA THR A 42 6.72 1.30 -9.63
C THR A 42 7.71 2.31 -9.08
N VAL A 43 8.02 3.35 -9.85
CA VAL A 43 8.95 4.42 -9.47
C VAL A 43 8.16 5.61 -8.94
N ARG A 44 8.51 6.10 -7.75
CA ARG A 44 7.85 7.23 -7.09
C ARG A 44 8.89 8.28 -6.69
N ALA A 45 8.65 9.55 -7.03
CA ALA A 45 9.53 10.67 -6.72
C ALA A 45 8.98 11.52 -5.57
N TRP A 46 9.81 11.75 -4.55
CA TRP A 46 9.46 12.37 -3.27
C TRP A 46 10.31 13.58 -2.93
N GLY A 47 9.84 14.39 -1.99
CA GLY A 47 10.58 15.49 -1.42
C GLY A 47 11.08 16.46 -2.49
N SER A 48 12.39 16.64 -2.62
CA SER A 48 13.05 17.44 -3.66
C SER A 48 13.82 16.58 -4.65
N ALA A 49 13.42 15.32 -4.83
CA ALA A 49 14.06 14.38 -5.74
C ALA A 49 14.19 14.93 -7.16
N THR A 50 15.27 14.60 -7.82
CA THR A 50 15.54 14.98 -9.21
C THR A 50 15.79 13.69 -9.99
N VAL A 51 14.92 13.39 -10.97
CA VAL A 51 14.93 12.13 -11.71
C VAL A 51 15.02 12.41 -13.21
N GLU A 52 15.97 11.75 -13.87
CA GLU A 52 16.01 11.66 -15.32
C GLU A 52 15.56 10.26 -15.75
N ALA A 53 14.42 10.17 -16.43
CA ALA A 53 13.80 8.93 -16.81
C ALA A 53 13.79 8.73 -18.33
N SER A 54 14.07 7.51 -18.78
CA SER A 54 13.91 7.15 -20.19
C SER A 54 12.45 7.13 -20.61
N LYS A 55 12.22 7.27 -21.91
CA LYS A 55 10.92 7.45 -22.57
C LYS A 55 9.78 6.55 -22.05
N TRP A 56 10.08 5.32 -21.67
CA TRP A 56 9.06 4.32 -21.29
C TRP A 56 8.95 4.10 -19.78
N VAL A 57 9.73 4.81 -18.98
CA VAL A 57 9.68 4.73 -17.53
C VAL A 57 8.56 5.64 -17.02
N ALA A 58 7.58 5.05 -16.31
CA ALA A 58 6.57 5.81 -15.61
C ALA A 58 7.07 6.22 -14.22
N VAL A 59 6.98 7.51 -13.90
CA VAL A 59 7.36 8.06 -12.59
C VAL A 59 6.15 8.73 -11.96
N HIS A 60 5.72 8.23 -10.83
CA HIS A 60 4.69 8.86 -10.01
C HIS A 60 5.30 10.00 -9.20
N LEU A 61 4.82 11.21 -9.43
CA LEU A 61 5.28 12.42 -8.77
C LEU A 61 4.45 12.67 -7.51
N PHE A 62 5.02 12.42 -6.33
CA PHE A 62 4.36 12.60 -5.03
C PHE A 62 4.71 13.91 -4.33
N SER A 63 5.47 14.78 -4.94
CA SER A 63 5.84 16.06 -4.37
C SER A 63 5.97 17.12 -5.46
N ALA A 64 5.30 18.23 -5.30
CA ALA A 64 5.44 19.40 -6.19
C ALA A 64 6.85 20.01 -6.20
N ARG A 65 7.74 19.58 -5.28
CA ARG A 65 9.15 20.00 -5.23
C ARG A 65 10.08 19.05 -5.97
N ALA A 66 9.62 17.84 -6.31
CA ALA A 66 10.40 16.92 -7.12
C ALA A 66 10.40 17.37 -8.59
N THR A 67 11.47 17.02 -9.30
CA THR A 67 11.62 17.32 -10.72
C THR A 67 11.88 16.05 -11.48
N VAL A 68 11.08 15.80 -12.51
CA VAL A 68 11.26 14.65 -13.40
C VAL A 68 11.51 15.18 -14.81
N SER A 69 12.57 14.68 -15.45
CA SER A 69 12.90 14.95 -16.85
C SER A 69 12.76 13.67 -17.67
N GLY A 70 12.03 13.74 -18.77
CA GLY A 70 11.74 12.55 -19.59
C GLY A 70 10.74 11.60 -18.94
N GLY A 71 10.59 10.41 -19.53
CA GLY A 71 9.65 9.40 -19.05
C GLY A 71 8.17 9.78 -19.22
N VAL A 72 7.32 9.00 -18.57
CA VAL A 72 5.88 9.29 -18.40
C VAL A 72 5.65 9.76 -16.97
N VAL A 73 5.30 11.03 -16.79
CA VAL A 73 5.04 11.60 -15.45
C VAL A 73 3.57 11.42 -15.11
N ILE A 74 3.32 10.75 -13.98
CA ILE A 74 2.00 10.63 -13.37
C ILE A 74 1.99 11.53 -12.14
N ASP A 75 1.45 12.73 -12.29
CA ASP A 75 1.43 13.71 -11.20
C ASP A 75 0.29 13.40 -10.22
N VAL A 76 0.66 12.94 -9.05
CA VAL A 76 -0.25 12.67 -7.94
C VAL A 76 -0.03 13.64 -6.77
N SER A 77 0.82 14.66 -6.96
CA SER A 77 1.17 15.61 -5.89
C SER A 77 0.02 16.53 -5.47
N ALA A 78 -0.99 16.65 -6.34
CA ALA A 78 -2.19 17.44 -6.09
C ALA A 78 -3.35 16.62 -5.52
N LEU A 79 -3.23 15.28 -5.43
CA LEU A 79 -4.27 14.42 -4.86
C LEU A 79 -4.18 14.46 -3.33
N ASP A 80 -5.32 14.62 -2.69
CA ASP A 80 -5.46 14.43 -1.24
C ASP A 80 -5.62 12.93 -0.95
N LEU A 81 -4.50 12.25 -0.78
CA LEU A 81 -4.50 10.81 -0.49
C LEU A 81 -4.80 10.51 1.00
N ASP A 82 -5.07 11.50 1.83
CA ASP A 82 -5.62 11.31 3.17
C ASP A 82 -7.15 11.23 3.12
N ASP A 83 -7.77 11.73 2.04
CA ASP A 83 -9.18 11.51 1.74
C ASP A 83 -9.42 10.10 1.23
N LEU A 84 -10.38 9.38 1.85
CA LEU A 84 -10.61 7.96 1.58
C LEU A 84 -11.07 7.70 0.14
N ASP A 85 -11.93 8.56 -0.41
CA ASP A 85 -12.48 8.36 -1.75
C ASP A 85 -11.37 8.55 -2.80
N THR A 86 -10.59 9.62 -2.68
CA THR A 86 -9.42 9.90 -3.53
C THR A 86 -8.37 8.80 -3.42
N TRP A 87 -8.10 8.32 -2.20
CA TRP A 87 -7.16 7.23 -1.95
C TRP A 87 -7.65 5.91 -2.57
N ALA A 88 -8.94 5.59 -2.42
CA ALA A 88 -9.54 4.39 -2.98
C ALA A 88 -9.51 4.42 -4.52
N GLU A 89 -9.88 5.54 -5.13
CA GLU A 89 -9.81 5.73 -6.58
C GLU A 89 -8.39 5.60 -7.12
N TYR A 90 -7.43 6.30 -6.50
CA TYR A 90 -6.02 6.24 -6.90
C TYR A 90 -5.45 4.82 -6.85
N HIS A 91 -5.83 4.04 -5.86
CA HIS A 91 -5.36 2.65 -5.70
C HIS A 91 -6.20 1.62 -6.45
N GLY A 92 -7.26 2.01 -7.13
CA GLY A 92 -8.19 1.10 -7.80
C GLY A 92 -8.90 0.17 -6.81
N ALA A 93 -9.21 0.68 -5.61
CA ALA A 93 -9.89 -0.09 -4.58
C ALA A 93 -11.35 -0.35 -4.97
N THR A 94 -11.87 -1.51 -4.58
CA THR A 94 -13.28 -1.83 -4.79
C THR A 94 -14.12 -1.29 -3.64
N VAL A 95 -15.01 -0.36 -3.96
CA VAL A 95 -16.06 0.13 -3.05
C VAL A 95 -17.41 -0.23 -3.65
N THR A 96 -18.20 -0.98 -2.90
CA THR A 96 -19.56 -1.40 -3.34
C THR A 96 -20.52 -1.20 -2.18
N ASP A 97 -21.64 -0.50 -2.44
CA ASP A 97 -22.69 -0.24 -1.46
C ASP A 97 -22.16 0.35 -0.13
N GLY A 98 -21.18 1.26 -0.22
CA GLY A 98 -20.59 1.90 0.95
C GLY A 98 -19.60 1.02 1.73
N ALA A 99 -19.20 -0.12 1.18
CA ALA A 99 -18.23 -1.01 1.78
C ALA A 99 -16.94 -1.09 0.93
N LEU A 100 -15.80 -0.80 1.55
CA LEU A 100 -14.46 -0.94 0.98
C LEU A 100 -13.99 -2.38 1.14
N THR A 101 -13.57 -3.02 0.05
CA THR A 101 -12.90 -4.32 0.09
C THR A 101 -11.43 -4.15 0.45
N ALA A 102 -11.00 -4.83 1.51
CA ALA A 102 -9.62 -4.84 1.97
C ALA A 102 -9.21 -6.23 2.46
N TYR A 103 -7.91 -6.42 2.70
CA TYR A 103 -7.36 -7.75 3.01
C TYR A 103 -6.52 -7.74 4.27
N LYS A 104 -6.56 -8.88 4.96
CA LYS A 104 -5.76 -9.14 6.17
C LYS A 104 -4.94 -10.41 6.01
N ALA A 105 -3.67 -10.33 6.34
CA ALA A 105 -2.79 -11.49 6.49
C ALA A 105 -2.89 -12.03 7.93
N VAL A 106 -3.09 -13.33 8.08
CA VAL A 106 -3.30 -14.00 9.37
C VAL A 106 -2.54 -15.32 9.44
N GLY A 107 -2.41 -15.88 10.64
CA GLY A 107 -1.89 -17.23 10.88
C GLY A 107 -2.95 -18.32 10.66
N ASP A 108 -2.57 -19.58 10.91
CA ASP A 108 -3.45 -20.75 10.79
C ASP A 108 -4.65 -20.70 11.73
N ASP A 109 -4.51 -19.97 12.84
CA ASP A 109 -5.54 -19.74 13.86
C ASP A 109 -6.41 -18.50 13.57
N TRP A 110 -6.29 -17.93 12.38
CA TRP A 110 -6.98 -16.70 11.96
C TRP A 110 -6.59 -15.45 12.77
N GLN A 111 -5.48 -15.47 13.47
CA GLN A 111 -5.00 -14.36 14.28
C GLN A 111 -3.77 -13.71 13.66
N THR A 112 -3.46 -12.53 14.16
CA THR A 112 -2.17 -11.86 13.97
C THR A 112 -1.39 -11.92 15.29
N ASP A 113 -0.14 -11.47 15.30
CA ASP A 113 0.67 -11.33 16.52
C ASP A 113 0.21 -10.17 17.44
N ARG A 114 -0.86 -9.47 17.06
CA ARG A 114 -1.45 -8.37 17.85
C ARG A 114 -2.83 -8.75 18.39
N LYS A 115 -3.03 -8.59 19.70
CA LYS A 115 -4.31 -8.55 20.43
C LYS A 115 -5.22 -9.78 20.36
N GLY A 116 -4.85 -10.85 19.69
CA GLY A 116 -5.66 -12.07 19.67
C GLY A 116 -7.03 -11.93 18.99
N TRP A 117 -7.23 -10.94 18.14
CA TRP A 117 -8.44 -10.84 17.31
C TRP A 117 -8.46 -11.94 16.25
N VAL A 118 -9.61 -12.63 16.15
CA VAL A 118 -9.80 -13.77 15.24
C VAL A 118 -10.54 -13.34 13.98
N TYR A 119 -9.88 -13.41 12.85
CA TYR A 119 -10.40 -13.03 11.52
C TYR A 119 -10.91 -14.25 10.75
N ALA A 120 -11.68 -15.12 11.40
CA ALA A 120 -12.26 -16.27 10.72
C ALA A 120 -13.31 -15.84 9.69
N PRO A 121 -13.43 -16.55 8.53
CA PRO A 121 -14.49 -16.28 7.56
C PRO A 121 -15.88 -16.24 8.20
N GLY A 122 -16.66 -15.22 7.87
CA GLY A 122 -17.99 -14.96 8.43
C GLY A 122 -17.98 -14.16 9.75
N ALA A 123 -16.84 -13.95 10.38
CA ALA A 123 -16.76 -13.19 11.62
C ALA A 123 -16.88 -11.67 11.38
N THR A 124 -17.38 -10.97 12.40
CA THR A 124 -17.20 -9.52 12.54
C THR A 124 -16.17 -9.27 13.64
N VAL A 125 -15.12 -8.54 13.32
CA VAL A 125 -14.05 -8.20 14.26
C VAL A 125 -14.16 -6.72 14.58
N THR A 126 -14.11 -6.36 15.87
CA THR A 126 -14.18 -4.98 16.34
C THR A 126 -12.97 -4.68 17.22
N ALA A 127 -12.31 -3.56 16.95
CA ALA A 127 -11.20 -3.09 17.78
C ALA A 127 -11.71 -2.53 19.11
N ASP A 128 -11.10 -3.00 20.18
CA ASP A 128 -11.33 -2.50 21.55
C ASP A 128 -10.47 -1.26 21.87
N ASP A 129 -9.51 -0.95 21.01
CA ASP A 129 -8.56 0.16 21.13
C ASP A 129 -8.72 1.22 20.03
N TRP A 130 -9.92 1.33 19.43
CA TRP A 130 -10.15 2.23 18.32
C TRP A 130 -9.72 3.68 18.59
N ASP A 131 -8.93 4.23 17.68
CA ASP A 131 -8.57 5.65 17.60
C ASP A 131 -8.71 6.11 16.15
N ALA A 132 -9.47 7.16 15.89
CA ALA A 132 -9.74 7.68 14.56
C ALA A 132 -8.61 8.54 13.97
N LYS A 133 -7.49 8.74 14.67
CA LYS A 133 -6.38 9.52 14.13
C LYS A 133 -5.74 8.80 12.92
N PRO A 134 -5.37 9.52 11.85
CA PRO A 134 -4.79 8.93 10.63
C PRO A 134 -3.33 8.51 10.81
N GLU A 135 -3.06 7.72 11.84
CA GLU A 135 -1.73 7.22 12.19
C GLU A 135 -1.77 5.75 12.63
N CYS A 136 -0.61 5.08 12.61
CA CYS A 136 -0.50 3.75 13.18
C CYS A 136 -0.81 3.78 14.68
N GLY A 137 -1.65 2.84 15.14
CA GLY A 137 -2.09 2.79 16.53
C GLY A 137 -3.29 1.88 16.70
N GLY A 138 -4.28 2.35 17.45
CA GLY A 138 -5.53 1.62 17.68
C GLY A 138 -6.34 1.41 16.40
N GLY A 139 -7.09 0.29 16.37
CA GLY A 139 -7.93 -0.11 15.25
C GLY A 139 -7.40 -1.29 14.44
N LEU A 140 -8.23 -1.77 13.53
CA LEU A 140 -7.96 -2.91 12.66
C LEU A 140 -7.31 -2.40 11.37
N HIS A 141 -6.03 -2.72 11.15
CA HIS A 141 -5.29 -2.29 9.95
C HIS A 141 -5.39 -3.33 8.83
N LEU A 142 -5.74 -2.89 7.64
CA LEU A 142 -5.89 -3.71 6.45
C LEU A 142 -5.16 -3.06 5.25
N CYS A 143 -4.98 -3.85 4.19
CA CYS A 143 -4.37 -3.40 2.94
C CYS A 143 -5.30 -3.72 1.77
N LEU A 144 -5.09 -3.06 0.62
CA LEU A 144 -5.91 -3.28 -0.58
C LEU A 144 -5.58 -4.58 -1.35
N THR A 145 -4.52 -5.28 -0.98
CA THR A 145 -4.20 -6.59 -1.55
C THR A 145 -3.64 -7.54 -0.49
N PRO A 146 -3.84 -8.87 -0.65
CA PRO A 146 -3.23 -9.86 0.26
C PRO A 146 -1.69 -9.76 0.28
N ARG A 147 -1.05 -9.51 -0.87
CA ARG A 147 0.41 -9.31 -0.97
C ARG A 147 0.90 -8.14 -0.13
N LYS A 148 0.18 -7.01 -0.15
CA LYS A 148 0.51 -5.85 0.69
C LYS A 148 0.31 -6.17 2.17
N SER A 149 -0.75 -6.87 2.55
CA SER A 149 -1.00 -7.24 3.95
C SER A 149 0.09 -8.15 4.52
N ARG A 150 0.70 -9.03 3.68
CA ARG A 150 1.83 -9.88 4.06
C ARG A 150 3.08 -9.10 4.49
N VAL A 151 3.28 -7.90 3.95
CA VAL A 151 4.44 -7.04 4.32
C VAL A 151 4.41 -6.73 5.81
N TYR A 152 3.20 -6.57 6.39
CA TYR A 152 3.00 -6.24 7.79
C TYR A 152 2.89 -7.46 8.72
N TYR A 153 2.72 -8.65 8.14
CA TYR A 153 2.73 -9.92 8.87
C TYR A 153 3.39 -11.01 8.02
N SER A 154 4.71 -11.02 8.01
CA SER A 154 5.53 -11.90 7.14
C SER A 154 5.37 -13.40 7.43
N ARG A 155 4.91 -13.75 8.64
CA ARG A 155 4.63 -15.14 9.05
C ARG A 155 3.23 -15.63 8.68
N ALA A 156 2.47 -14.81 7.95
CA ALA A 156 1.12 -15.19 7.54
C ALA A 156 1.13 -16.48 6.70
N THR A 157 0.19 -17.34 7.00
CA THR A 157 -0.09 -18.57 6.27
C THR A 157 -1.40 -18.49 5.50
N ARG A 158 -2.28 -17.56 5.90
CA ARG A 158 -3.61 -17.35 5.32
C ARG A 158 -3.87 -15.87 5.06
N TYR A 159 -4.80 -15.62 4.16
CA TYR A 159 -5.27 -14.27 3.83
C TYR A 159 -6.79 -14.25 3.81
N VAL A 160 -7.38 -13.18 4.28
CA VAL A 160 -8.82 -13.01 4.29
C VAL A 160 -9.23 -11.71 3.61
N GLU A 161 -10.33 -11.78 2.88
CA GLU A 161 -11.05 -10.66 2.34
C GLU A 161 -12.00 -10.11 3.39
N CYS A 162 -11.95 -8.81 3.61
CA CYS A 162 -12.76 -8.11 4.58
C CYS A 162 -13.52 -6.96 3.92
N LEU A 163 -14.69 -6.64 4.45
CA LEU A 163 -15.43 -5.42 4.13
C LEU A 163 -15.38 -4.46 5.29
N ILE A 164 -15.12 -3.21 4.96
CA ILE A 164 -15.05 -2.07 5.88
C ILE A 164 -16.14 -1.09 5.47
N ASP A 165 -16.97 -0.63 6.41
CA ASP A 165 -17.84 0.51 6.16
C ASP A 165 -16.99 1.76 5.90
N VAL A 166 -17.19 2.42 4.76
CA VAL A 166 -16.40 3.61 4.37
C VAL A 166 -16.50 4.74 5.40
N THR A 167 -17.60 4.82 6.14
CA THR A 167 -17.80 5.84 7.18
C THR A 167 -16.96 5.60 8.44
N GLU A 168 -16.45 4.37 8.62
CA GLU A 168 -15.58 3.98 9.73
C GLU A 168 -14.12 3.76 9.29
N ALA A 169 -13.83 3.97 8.01
CA ALA A 169 -12.51 3.77 7.46
C ALA A 169 -11.65 5.04 7.58
N VAL A 170 -10.39 4.86 7.95
CA VAL A 170 -9.41 5.94 8.04
C VAL A 170 -8.16 5.54 7.29
N VAL A 171 -7.73 6.34 6.32
CA VAL A 171 -6.44 6.16 5.65
C VAL A 171 -5.33 6.41 6.66
N VAL A 172 -4.39 5.49 6.79
CA VAL A 172 -3.27 5.60 7.74
C VAL A 172 -1.98 5.99 7.02
N ASP A 173 -1.79 5.39 5.88
CA ASP A 173 -0.72 5.71 4.96
C ASP A 173 -1.14 5.26 3.56
N ARG A 174 -0.22 5.37 2.61
CA ARG A 174 -0.51 5.08 1.20
C ARG A 174 -0.92 3.66 0.90
N ASP A 175 -0.64 2.73 1.78
CA ASP A 175 -0.83 1.29 1.54
C ASP A 175 -1.79 0.65 2.55
N LYS A 176 -2.23 1.41 3.56
CA LYS A 176 -3.06 0.92 4.66
C LYS A 176 -4.27 1.80 4.93
N VAL A 177 -5.33 1.12 5.28
CA VAL A 177 -6.52 1.69 5.88
C VAL A 177 -6.72 1.04 7.24
N LYS A 178 -7.29 1.76 8.19
CA LYS A 178 -7.74 1.18 9.45
C LYS A 178 -9.24 1.41 9.63
N ALA A 179 -9.87 0.51 10.37
CA ALA A 179 -11.28 0.58 10.70
C ALA A 179 -11.52 0.20 12.16
N ARG A 180 -12.65 0.67 12.69
CA ARG A 180 -13.14 0.25 14.00
C ARG A 180 -13.65 -1.18 13.95
N SER A 181 -14.36 -1.55 12.89
CA SER A 181 -14.92 -2.86 12.70
C SER A 181 -14.74 -3.33 11.26
N VAL A 182 -14.60 -4.65 11.07
CA VAL A 182 -14.53 -5.28 9.75
C VAL A 182 -15.36 -6.54 9.72
N ARG A 183 -16.00 -6.82 8.59
CA ARG A 183 -16.67 -8.08 8.32
C ARG A 183 -15.76 -8.96 7.46
N VAL A 184 -15.34 -10.10 7.98
CA VAL A 184 -14.54 -11.07 7.23
C VAL A 184 -15.46 -11.86 6.30
N VAL A 185 -15.20 -11.79 5.00
CA VAL A 185 -16.05 -12.42 3.97
C VAL A 185 -15.65 -13.87 3.75
N ARG A 186 -14.36 -14.08 3.44
CA ARG A 186 -13.84 -15.39 3.05
C ARG A 186 -12.31 -15.44 3.13
N GLU A 187 -11.80 -16.68 3.06
CA GLU A 187 -10.38 -16.91 2.80
C GLU A 187 -10.07 -16.69 1.31
N VAL A 188 -8.90 -16.12 1.04
CA VAL A 188 -8.38 -15.91 -0.31
C VAL A 188 -6.93 -16.35 -0.40
N THR A 189 -6.45 -16.60 -1.62
CA THR A 189 -5.03 -16.82 -1.90
C THR A 189 -4.25 -15.50 -1.76
N ILE A 190 -2.92 -15.57 -1.82
CA ILE A 190 -2.05 -14.39 -1.85
C ILE A 190 -2.32 -13.48 -3.07
N ASP A 191 -2.93 -14.02 -4.12
CA ASP A 191 -3.31 -13.30 -5.33
C ASP A 191 -4.75 -12.75 -5.30
N GLY A 192 -5.47 -13.01 -4.18
CA GLY A 192 -6.83 -12.51 -3.96
C GLY A 192 -7.94 -13.44 -4.48
N GLU A 193 -7.59 -14.60 -5.02
CA GLU A 193 -8.58 -15.57 -5.49
C GLU A 193 -9.25 -16.29 -4.31
N PRO A 194 -10.58 -16.52 -4.35
CA PRO A 194 -11.27 -17.27 -3.31
C PRO A 194 -10.67 -18.68 -3.11
N VAL A 195 -10.44 -19.06 -1.86
CA VAL A 195 -10.11 -20.45 -1.52
C VAL A 195 -11.42 -21.23 -1.47
N THR A 196 -11.60 -22.17 -2.38
CA THR A 196 -12.72 -23.12 -2.36
C THR A 196 -12.46 -24.19 -1.31
N ALA A 197 -13.44 -24.42 -0.43
CA ALA A 197 -13.39 -25.47 0.58
C ALA A 197 -13.43 -26.87 -0.05
#